data_d8cc008610d1be180772cfc75b2eec45
#
_entry.id   d8cc008610d1be180772cfc75b2eec45
#
_cell.length_a   1.000
_cell.length_b   1.000
_cell.length_c   1.000
_cell.angle_alpha   90.00
_cell.angle_beta   90.00
_cell.angle_gamma   90.00
#
_symmetry.space_group_name_H-M   'P 1'
#
loop_
_entity.id
_entity.type
_entity.pdbx_description
1 polymer ?
#
loop_
_entity_poly.entity_id
_entity_poly.type
_entity_poly.pdbx_seq_one_letter_code
_entity_poly.pdbx_strand_id
1 'polypeptide(L)'
;MKITYIHHSAFCVETDKMALVFDYFRGDRVSDCIYHGKMPELPEETPVYVFSSHSHQDHFDPEVLKWSRKYPDIHYIFSKDIRKKLGNSALKRLGVEEEIRDCITYVKPGERYEIGGITVETLRSTDSGVAFLASVSGKTIYHAGDLNWWRWEGEPEEFNEYQEKTYKAQIDL
;
A
#
# COMPACT_ATOMS: atom_id res chain seq x y z
N MET A 1 5.80 -14.84 -12.31
CA MET A 1 5.21 -14.08 -11.20
C MET A 1 5.14 -14.98 -9.98
N LYS A 2 5.67 -14.55 -8.85
CA LYS A 2 5.61 -15.23 -7.56
C LYS A 2 4.94 -14.29 -6.55
N ILE A 3 4.01 -14.80 -5.74
CA ILE A 3 3.32 -14.02 -4.70
C ILE A 3 3.73 -14.60 -3.36
N THR A 4 4.25 -13.73 -2.48
CA THR A 4 4.61 -14.07 -1.11
C THR A 4 3.70 -13.33 -0.15
N TYR A 5 2.92 -14.07 0.65
CA TYR A 5 2.17 -13.52 1.76
C TYR A 5 3.13 -13.25 2.92
N ILE A 6 3.12 -12.04 3.45
CA ILE A 6 4.00 -11.63 4.54
C ILE A 6 3.23 -11.71 5.87
N HIS A 7 2.20 -10.93 6.03
CA HIS A 7 1.27 -10.98 7.15
C HIS A 7 0.13 -9.97 6.93
N HIS A 8 -0.98 -10.15 7.63
CA HIS A 8 -2.15 -9.23 7.55
C HIS A 8 -2.50 -8.90 6.10
N SER A 9 -2.42 -7.65 5.68
CA SER A 9 -2.62 -7.20 4.30
C SER A 9 -1.31 -7.10 3.49
N ALA A 10 -0.16 -7.49 4.07
CA ALA A 10 1.13 -7.34 3.44
C ALA A 10 1.47 -8.48 2.48
N PHE A 11 1.75 -8.14 1.23
CA PHE A 11 2.16 -9.05 0.16
C PHE A 11 3.36 -8.52 -0.60
N CYS A 12 4.21 -9.42 -1.10
CA CYS A 12 5.20 -9.12 -2.12
C CYS A 12 4.88 -9.91 -3.39
N VAL A 13 4.84 -9.21 -4.52
CA VAL A 13 4.62 -9.80 -5.84
C VAL A 13 5.88 -9.58 -6.67
N GLU A 14 6.61 -10.66 -6.92
CA GLU A 14 7.81 -10.69 -7.74
C GLU A 14 7.44 -11.02 -9.19
N THR A 15 7.87 -10.19 -10.12
CA THR A 15 7.82 -10.46 -11.57
C THR A 15 9.24 -10.68 -12.10
N ASP A 16 9.39 -10.96 -13.39
CA ASP A 16 10.72 -11.11 -14.02
C ASP A 16 11.52 -9.79 -14.07
N LYS A 17 10.87 -8.64 -13.77
CA LYS A 17 11.48 -7.32 -13.95
C LYS A 17 11.47 -6.45 -12.70
N MET A 18 10.58 -6.70 -11.76
CA MET A 18 10.39 -5.84 -10.59
C MET A 18 9.65 -6.55 -9.46
N ALA A 19 9.67 -5.95 -8.29
CA ALA A 19 8.89 -6.40 -7.14
C ALA A 19 7.90 -5.31 -6.69
N LEU A 20 6.66 -5.70 -6.41
CA LEU A 20 5.62 -4.85 -5.86
C LEU A 20 5.35 -5.31 -4.43
N VAL A 21 5.42 -4.40 -3.47
CA VAL A 21 5.19 -4.70 -2.05
C VAL A 21 4.00 -3.87 -1.59
N PHE A 22 2.99 -4.54 -1.05
CA PHE A 22 1.74 -3.92 -0.62
C PHE A 22 1.62 -3.93 0.90
N ASP A 23 1.20 -2.80 1.47
CA ASP A 23 0.81 -2.59 2.87
C ASP A 23 1.77 -3.22 3.90
N TYR A 24 3.08 -3.05 3.64
CA TYR A 24 4.11 -3.59 4.52
C TYR A 24 4.19 -2.79 5.82
N PHE A 25 4.24 -3.52 6.93
CA PHE A 25 4.61 -3.03 8.24
C PHE A 25 5.42 -4.12 8.98
N ARG A 26 6.12 -3.74 10.04
CA ARG A 26 6.80 -4.71 10.90
C ARG A 26 5.77 -5.41 11.77
N GLY A 27 5.76 -6.73 11.76
CA GLY A 27 4.74 -7.54 12.44
C GLY A 27 4.70 -7.38 13.96
N ASP A 28 5.75 -6.81 14.58
CA ASP A 28 5.79 -6.48 16.00
C ASP A 28 4.99 -5.22 16.38
N ARG A 29 4.49 -4.49 15.40
CA ARG A 29 3.71 -3.25 15.64
C ARG A 29 2.24 -3.50 15.92
N VAL A 30 1.72 -4.66 15.57
CA VAL A 30 0.31 -5.03 15.72
C VAL A 30 0.22 -6.35 16.47
N SER A 31 -0.33 -6.31 17.69
CA SER A 31 -0.36 -7.45 18.61
C SER A 31 -1.21 -8.63 18.12
N ASP A 32 -2.20 -8.33 17.27
CA ASP A 32 -3.19 -9.33 16.82
C ASP A 32 -2.80 -10.01 15.50
N CYS A 33 -1.61 -9.71 14.99
CA CYS A 33 -1.09 -10.38 13.82
C CYS A 33 -0.64 -11.81 14.15
N ILE A 34 -1.43 -12.80 13.75
CA ILE A 34 -1.22 -14.22 14.09
C ILE A 34 -0.09 -14.84 13.26
N TYR A 35 0.04 -14.44 11.99
CA TYR A 35 1.06 -14.95 11.08
C TYR A 35 2.11 -13.89 10.76
N HIS A 36 3.36 -14.27 10.92
CA HIS A 36 4.53 -13.43 10.62
C HIS A 36 5.41 -14.11 9.58
N GLY A 37 5.14 -13.84 8.31
CA GLY A 37 6.04 -14.20 7.22
C GLY A 37 7.22 -13.24 7.13
N LYS A 38 8.06 -13.48 6.14
CA LYS A 38 9.23 -12.65 5.88
C LYS A 38 9.13 -12.01 4.51
N MET A 39 9.54 -10.75 4.44
CA MET A 39 9.83 -10.12 3.15
C MET A 39 10.87 -10.95 2.41
N PRO A 40 10.64 -11.35 1.14
CA PRO A 40 11.64 -12.07 0.37
C PRO A 40 12.91 -11.22 0.19
N GLU A 41 14.06 -11.90 0.11
CA GLU A 41 15.31 -11.23 -0.24
C GLU A 41 15.27 -10.93 -1.75
N LEU A 42 15.32 -9.64 -2.07
CA LEU A 42 15.39 -9.15 -3.44
C LEU A 42 16.83 -8.73 -3.76
N PRO A 43 17.34 -8.97 -4.98
CA PRO A 43 18.58 -8.35 -5.45
C PRO A 43 18.52 -6.83 -5.39
N GLU A 44 19.66 -6.17 -5.13
CA GLU A 44 19.71 -4.70 -4.95
C GLU A 44 19.32 -3.94 -6.21
N GLU A 45 19.59 -4.53 -7.38
CA GLU A 45 19.25 -3.98 -8.70
C GLU A 45 17.75 -4.13 -9.07
N THR A 46 16.96 -4.85 -8.25
CA THR A 46 15.54 -5.05 -8.53
C THR A 46 14.79 -3.74 -8.37
N PRO A 47 14.07 -3.24 -9.40
CA PRO A 47 13.12 -2.14 -9.23
C PRO A 47 12.05 -2.52 -8.22
N VAL A 48 11.86 -1.70 -7.18
CA VAL A 48 10.92 -1.98 -6.08
C VAL A 48 9.83 -0.93 -6.00
N TYR A 49 8.58 -1.37 -6.02
CA TYR A 49 7.40 -0.51 -5.88
C TYR A 49 6.71 -0.82 -4.56
N VAL A 50 6.67 0.17 -3.66
CA VAL A 50 6.09 0.04 -2.32
C VAL A 50 4.77 0.78 -2.26
N PHE A 51 3.68 0.04 -2.08
CA PHE A 51 2.33 0.56 -1.99
C PHE A 51 1.86 0.58 -0.54
N SER A 52 1.19 1.66 -0.14
CA SER A 52 0.46 1.69 1.12
C SER A 52 -0.91 2.31 0.92
N SER A 53 -1.94 1.52 1.20
CA SER A 53 -3.34 1.85 0.93
C SER A 53 -3.85 3.00 1.78
N HIS A 54 -3.40 3.08 3.03
CA HIS A 54 -3.76 4.15 3.97
C HIS A 54 -2.80 4.23 5.15
N SER A 55 -3.06 5.16 6.06
CA SER A 55 -2.09 5.53 7.10
C SER A 55 -2.22 4.76 8.42
N HIS A 56 -3.08 3.73 8.53
CA HIS A 56 -3.14 2.89 9.72
C HIS A 56 -1.85 2.10 9.91
N GLN A 57 -1.54 1.73 11.16
CA GLN A 57 -0.23 1.14 11.51
C GLN A 57 -0.03 -0.29 11.00
N ASP A 58 -1.10 -0.97 10.66
CA ASP A 58 -1.17 -2.31 10.09
C ASP A 58 -1.19 -2.33 8.55
N HIS A 59 -1.09 -1.13 7.91
CA HIS A 59 -0.98 -0.93 6.46
C HIS A 59 0.20 -0.03 6.06
N PHE A 60 0.80 0.68 7.02
CA PHE A 60 1.90 1.58 6.74
C PHE A 60 2.94 1.62 7.87
N ASP A 61 4.17 1.23 7.57
CA ASP A 61 5.33 1.46 8.41
C ASP A 61 6.30 2.42 7.72
N PRO A 62 6.57 3.61 8.29
CA PRO A 62 7.50 4.55 7.70
C PRO A 62 8.94 4.03 7.59
N GLU A 63 9.28 2.94 8.27
CA GLU A 63 10.58 2.26 8.14
C GLU A 63 10.86 1.78 6.70
N VAL A 64 9.82 1.56 5.87
CA VAL A 64 9.98 1.21 4.45
C VAL A 64 10.78 2.27 3.68
N LEU A 65 10.78 3.53 4.12
CA LEU A 65 11.57 4.60 3.49
C LEU A 65 13.09 4.36 3.58
N LYS A 66 13.55 3.60 4.56
CA LYS A 66 14.97 3.20 4.66
C LYS A 66 15.39 2.21 3.57
N TRP A 67 14.44 1.60 2.87
CA TRP A 67 14.74 0.66 1.78
C TRP A 67 15.40 1.34 0.58
N SER A 68 15.23 2.66 0.42
CA SER A 68 15.95 3.44 -0.58
C SER A 68 17.49 3.36 -0.48
N ARG A 69 18.01 2.97 0.69
CA ARG A 69 19.44 2.74 0.89
C ARG A 69 19.92 1.43 0.25
N LYS A 70 19.01 0.47 0.10
CA LYS A 70 19.30 -0.84 -0.48
C LYS A 70 18.87 -0.94 -1.94
N TYR A 71 17.76 -0.32 -2.30
CA TYR A 71 17.18 -0.40 -3.64
C TYR A 71 17.23 0.97 -4.30
N PRO A 72 18.20 1.22 -5.19
CA PRO A 72 18.36 2.54 -5.84
C PRO A 72 17.21 2.88 -6.78
N ASP A 73 16.55 1.89 -7.38
CA ASP A 73 15.35 2.06 -8.20
C ASP A 73 14.10 1.69 -7.40
N ILE A 74 13.77 2.57 -6.41
CA ILE A 74 12.61 2.40 -5.56
C ILE A 74 11.57 3.48 -5.80
N HIS A 75 10.30 3.08 -5.89
CA HIS A 75 9.14 3.95 -6.03
C HIS A 75 8.17 3.70 -4.88
N TYR A 76 7.74 4.77 -4.20
CA TYR A 76 6.73 4.71 -3.16
C TYR A 76 5.41 5.26 -3.68
N ILE A 77 4.35 4.46 -3.61
CA ILE A 77 3.00 4.81 -4.06
C ILE A 77 2.09 4.77 -2.83
N PHE A 78 1.89 5.93 -2.25
CA PHE A 78 1.18 6.06 -0.99
C PHE A 78 -0.12 6.79 -1.15
N SER A 79 -1.17 6.33 -0.46
CA SER A 79 -2.39 7.11 -0.33
C SER A 79 -2.08 8.49 0.27
N LYS A 80 -2.81 9.51 -0.18
CA LYS A 80 -2.58 10.92 0.18
C LYS A 80 -2.65 11.20 1.68
N ASP A 81 -3.41 10.43 2.45
CA ASP A 81 -3.54 10.59 3.90
C ASP A 81 -2.22 10.31 4.64
N ILE A 82 -1.36 9.43 4.09
CA ILE A 82 -0.03 9.11 4.62
C ILE A 82 0.89 10.35 4.65
N ARG A 83 0.68 11.31 3.73
CA ARG A 83 1.50 12.52 3.64
C ARG A 83 1.63 13.26 4.97
N LYS A 84 0.57 13.26 5.78
CA LYS A 84 0.56 13.92 7.10
C LYS A 84 1.51 13.26 8.10
N LYS A 85 1.82 11.97 7.93
CA LYS A 85 2.74 11.22 8.80
C LYS A 85 4.21 11.39 8.41
N LEU A 86 4.50 11.93 7.21
CA LEU A 86 5.85 12.07 6.64
C LEU A 86 6.33 13.53 6.60
N GLY A 87 6.08 14.29 7.67
CA GLY A 87 6.66 15.62 7.85
C GLY A 87 8.17 15.55 8.13
N ASN A 88 8.89 16.70 8.00
CA ASN A 88 10.34 16.77 8.15
C ASN A 88 10.84 16.18 9.49
N SER A 89 10.11 16.42 10.57
CA SER A 89 10.45 15.83 11.89
C SER A 89 10.39 14.30 11.89
N ALA A 90 9.47 13.71 11.13
CA ALA A 90 9.36 12.26 10.99
C ALA A 90 10.53 11.70 10.17
N LEU A 91 10.85 12.31 9.03
CA LEU A 91 12.00 11.92 8.20
C LEU A 91 13.32 12.01 8.98
N LYS A 92 13.52 13.11 9.71
CA LYS A 92 14.71 13.28 10.57
C LYS A 92 14.81 12.18 11.63
N ARG A 93 13.70 11.83 12.29
CA ARG A 93 13.68 10.75 13.28
C ARG A 93 13.98 9.37 12.67
N LEU A 94 13.58 9.15 11.43
CA LEU A 94 13.89 7.94 10.67
C LEU A 94 15.34 7.92 10.18
N GLY A 95 16.03 9.07 10.19
CA GLY A 95 17.35 9.25 9.60
C GLY A 95 17.32 9.17 8.07
N VAL A 96 16.23 9.60 7.44
CA VAL A 96 16.05 9.62 5.98
C VAL A 96 16.08 11.05 5.51
N GLU A 97 16.84 11.31 4.44
CA GLU A 97 16.99 12.65 3.86
C GLU A 97 15.71 13.08 3.13
N GLU A 98 15.52 14.40 2.96
CA GLU A 98 14.30 14.98 2.39
C GLU A 98 14.10 14.62 0.90
N GLU A 99 15.17 14.34 0.18
CA GLU A 99 15.20 13.91 -1.23
C GLU A 99 14.40 12.61 -1.46
N ILE A 100 14.15 11.83 -0.43
CA ILE A 100 13.27 10.66 -0.51
C ILE A 100 11.88 11.02 -1.05
N ARG A 101 11.46 12.29 -0.91
CA ARG A 101 10.18 12.77 -1.41
C ARG A 101 10.04 12.65 -2.93
N ASP A 102 11.15 12.71 -3.65
CA ASP A 102 11.18 12.60 -5.12
C ASP A 102 10.83 11.17 -5.57
N CYS A 103 11.01 10.19 -4.68
CA CYS A 103 10.61 8.80 -4.91
C CYS A 103 9.16 8.52 -4.50
N ILE A 104 8.43 9.49 -3.91
CA ILE A 104 7.07 9.28 -3.36
C ILE A 104 6.01 9.90 -4.27
N THR A 105 5.14 9.08 -4.80
CA THR A 105 3.89 9.51 -5.45
C THR A 105 2.72 9.34 -4.48
N TYR A 106 2.04 10.45 -4.16
CA TYR A 106 0.82 10.42 -3.36
C TYR A 106 -0.40 10.33 -4.26
N VAL A 107 -1.16 9.25 -4.10
CA VAL A 107 -2.34 8.96 -4.92
C VAL A 107 -3.64 9.28 -4.20
N LYS A 108 -4.70 9.54 -4.96
CA LYS A 108 -6.06 9.82 -4.49
C LYS A 108 -7.05 8.81 -5.10
N PRO A 109 -8.20 8.60 -4.44
CA PRO A 109 -9.24 7.71 -4.96
C PRO A 109 -9.74 8.12 -6.36
N GLY A 110 -9.95 7.15 -7.24
CA GLY A 110 -10.55 7.34 -8.58
C GLY A 110 -9.61 7.99 -9.59
N GLU A 111 -8.30 7.97 -9.35
CA GLU A 111 -7.30 8.54 -10.27
C GLU A 111 -6.43 7.43 -10.88
N ARG A 112 -5.80 7.75 -12.01
CA ARG A 112 -4.87 6.89 -12.74
C ARG A 112 -3.50 7.56 -12.84
N TYR A 113 -2.44 6.77 -12.68
CA TYR A 113 -1.07 7.20 -12.66
C TYR A 113 -0.18 6.29 -13.51
N GLU A 114 0.83 6.86 -14.15
CA GLU A 114 1.93 6.11 -14.79
C GLU A 114 3.20 6.36 -13.96
N ILE A 115 3.77 5.32 -13.37
CA ILE A 115 4.88 5.43 -12.42
C ILE A 115 5.92 4.35 -12.74
N GLY A 116 7.15 4.75 -13.14
CA GLY A 116 8.26 3.83 -13.36
C GLY A 116 7.97 2.67 -14.35
N GLY A 117 7.02 2.85 -15.28
CA GLY A 117 6.67 1.83 -16.26
C GLY A 117 5.52 0.90 -15.84
N ILE A 118 4.85 1.19 -14.73
CA ILE A 118 3.58 0.54 -14.34
C ILE A 118 2.42 1.53 -14.39
N THR A 119 1.23 1.03 -14.67
CA THR A 119 -0.02 1.80 -14.52
C THR A 119 -0.65 1.48 -13.18
N VAL A 120 -1.03 2.52 -12.44
CA VAL A 120 -1.72 2.40 -11.15
C VAL A 120 -3.06 3.12 -11.23
N GLU A 121 -4.14 2.38 -11.06
CA GLU A 121 -5.48 2.93 -10.88
C GLU A 121 -5.92 2.72 -9.43
N THR A 122 -6.72 3.65 -8.92
CA THR A 122 -7.13 3.63 -7.51
C THR A 122 -8.63 3.66 -7.37
N LEU A 123 -9.15 2.89 -6.42
CA LEU A 123 -10.54 2.94 -5.99
C LEU A 123 -10.64 3.60 -4.62
N ARG A 124 -11.81 4.13 -4.28
CA ARG A 124 -12.09 4.67 -2.94
C ARG A 124 -12.27 3.53 -1.94
N SER A 125 -11.52 3.54 -0.86
CA SER A 125 -11.76 2.63 0.27
C SER A 125 -13.08 2.95 0.98
N THR A 126 -13.67 1.95 1.60
CA THR A 126 -14.81 2.07 2.51
C THR A 126 -14.40 2.42 3.94
N ASP A 127 -13.11 2.33 4.24
CA ASP A 127 -12.49 2.87 5.45
C ASP A 127 -11.70 4.14 5.11
N SER A 128 -10.40 4.04 4.95
CA SER A 128 -9.49 5.15 4.66
C SER A 128 -8.69 4.86 3.40
N GLY A 129 -8.23 5.93 2.73
CA GLY A 129 -7.28 5.85 1.62
C GLY A 129 -7.85 5.23 0.35
N VAL A 130 -7.14 4.26 -0.22
CA VAL A 130 -7.42 3.71 -1.56
C VAL A 130 -7.23 2.19 -1.61
N ALA A 131 -7.93 1.54 -2.56
CA ALA A 131 -7.53 0.26 -3.10
C ALA A 131 -6.72 0.50 -4.39
N PHE A 132 -5.87 -0.45 -4.77
CA PHE A 132 -4.98 -0.36 -5.93
C PHE A 132 -5.33 -1.40 -7.00
N LEU A 133 -5.23 -0.97 -8.25
CA LEU A 133 -5.16 -1.81 -9.44
C LEU A 133 -3.81 -1.50 -10.10
N ALA A 134 -2.80 -2.34 -9.88
CA ALA A 134 -1.46 -2.16 -10.43
C ALA A 134 -1.28 -3.05 -11.66
N SER A 135 -1.13 -2.44 -12.83
CA SER A 135 -0.95 -3.15 -14.09
C SER A 135 0.53 -3.18 -14.49
N VAL A 136 1.07 -4.38 -14.61
CA VAL A 136 2.47 -4.65 -14.97
C VAL A 136 2.58 -5.89 -15.85
N SER A 137 3.34 -5.80 -16.93
CA SER A 137 3.62 -6.93 -17.84
C SER A 137 2.34 -7.65 -18.32
N GLY A 138 1.29 -6.89 -18.65
CA GLY A 138 0.01 -7.42 -19.13
C GLY A 138 -0.84 -8.14 -18.08
N LYS A 139 -0.52 -7.95 -16.80
CA LYS A 139 -1.30 -8.46 -15.66
C LYS A 139 -1.72 -7.31 -14.76
N THR A 140 -2.90 -7.41 -14.17
CA THR A 140 -3.39 -6.46 -13.16
C THR A 140 -3.43 -7.16 -11.81
N ILE A 141 -2.85 -6.51 -10.81
CA ILE A 141 -2.85 -6.92 -9.41
C ILE A 141 -3.84 -6.00 -8.70
N TYR A 142 -4.89 -6.58 -8.12
CA TYR A 142 -5.81 -5.87 -7.26
C TYR A 142 -5.40 -6.06 -5.80
N HIS A 143 -5.21 -4.95 -5.09
CA HIS A 143 -4.98 -4.91 -3.66
C HIS A 143 -6.03 -4.04 -3.00
N ALA A 144 -6.91 -4.66 -2.23
CA ALA A 144 -8.07 -3.99 -1.65
C ALA A 144 -7.72 -2.97 -0.56
N GLY A 145 -6.58 -3.14 0.14
CA GLY A 145 -6.44 -2.48 1.44
C GLY A 145 -7.66 -2.82 2.29
N ASP A 146 -8.34 -1.78 2.81
CA ASP A 146 -9.57 -1.93 3.58
C ASP A 146 -10.84 -1.58 2.78
N LEU A 147 -10.79 -1.68 1.46
CA LEU A 147 -11.99 -1.66 0.64
C LEU A 147 -12.75 -2.98 0.81
N ASN A 148 -13.78 -2.96 1.64
CA ASN A 148 -14.58 -4.13 1.96
C ASN A 148 -16.05 -3.74 2.23
N TRP A 149 -16.95 -4.68 2.05
CA TRP A 149 -18.34 -4.54 2.48
C TRP A 149 -18.43 -4.84 3.97
N TRP A 150 -18.11 -3.83 4.77
CA TRP A 150 -18.19 -3.93 6.22
C TRP A 150 -19.65 -4.00 6.68
N ARG A 151 -19.95 -4.97 7.52
CA ARG A 151 -21.21 -5.08 8.23
C ARG A 151 -20.92 -5.43 9.69
N TRP A 152 -21.16 -4.48 10.55
CA TRP A 152 -20.86 -4.62 11.97
C TRP A 152 -22.13 -4.82 12.78
N GLU A 153 -22.12 -5.83 13.64
CA GLU A 153 -23.15 -6.05 14.65
C GLU A 153 -23.06 -4.94 15.70
N GLY A 154 -24.20 -4.27 16.00
CA GLY A 154 -24.24 -3.15 16.95
C GLY A 154 -24.09 -1.75 16.34
N GLU A 155 -23.68 -1.64 15.08
CA GLU A 155 -23.74 -0.37 14.35
C GLU A 155 -25.16 -0.11 13.81
N PRO A 156 -25.55 1.18 13.65
CA PRO A 156 -26.81 1.54 13.02
C PRO A 156 -26.93 0.95 11.62
N GLU A 157 -28.15 0.50 11.25
CA GLU A 157 -28.36 -0.06 9.91
C GLU A 157 -28.00 0.90 8.79
N GLU A 158 -28.22 2.21 8.97
CA GLU A 158 -27.81 3.26 8.03
C GLU A 158 -26.31 3.26 7.76
N PHE A 159 -25.47 2.95 8.76
CA PHE A 159 -24.03 2.78 8.59
C PHE A 159 -23.73 1.56 7.70
N ASN A 160 -24.35 0.43 7.99
CA ASN A 160 -24.17 -0.81 7.23
C ASN A 160 -24.63 -0.66 5.77
N GLU A 161 -25.77 0.01 5.53
CA GLU A 161 -26.27 0.34 4.19
C GLU A 161 -25.31 1.28 3.42
N TYR A 162 -24.72 2.26 4.11
CA TYR A 162 -23.71 3.15 3.51
C TYR A 162 -22.47 2.38 3.09
N GLN A 163 -21.98 1.44 3.92
CA GLN A 163 -20.84 0.59 3.60
C GLN A 163 -21.12 -0.29 2.37
N GLU A 164 -22.28 -0.93 2.33
CA GLU A 164 -22.72 -1.74 1.20
C GLU A 164 -22.76 -0.94 -0.09
N LYS A 165 -23.43 0.21 -0.07
CA LYS A 165 -23.58 1.08 -1.24
C LYS A 165 -22.24 1.58 -1.75
N THR A 166 -21.36 1.99 -0.83
CA THR A 166 -20.03 2.51 -1.19
C THR A 166 -19.15 1.42 -1.78
N TYR A 167 -19.14 0.23 -1.17
CA TYR A 167 -18.41 -0.93 -1.68
C TYR A 167 -18.86 -1.30 -3.10
N LYS A 168 -20.17 -1.52 -3.30
CA LYS A 168 -20.73 -1.91 -4.59
C LYS A 168 -20.41 -0.88 -5.68
N ALA A 169 -20.50 0.41 -5.38
CA ALA A 169 -20.16 1.47 -6.32
C ALA A 169 -18.68 1.46 -6.78
N GLN A 170 -17.79 0.81 -6.02
CA GLN A 170 -16.38 0.69 -6.41
C GLN A 170 -16.08 -0.62 -7.17
N ILE A 171 -16.87 -1.66 -6.94
CA ILE A 171 -16.65 -2.98 -7.57
C ILE A 171 -17.38 -3.09 -8.91
N ASP A 172 -18.47 -2.34 -9.09
CA ASP A 172 -19.28 -2.34 -10.32
C ASP A 172 -18.76 -1.35 -11.40
N LEU A 173 -17.54 -0.81 -11.22
CA LEU A 173 -16.89 0.13 -12.15
C LEU A 173 -16.31 -0.54 -13.39
#